data_1db0c64a44dbcdf9ed572365227aa70d
#
_entry.id   1db0c64a44dbcdf9ed572365227aa70d
#
_cell.length_a   1.000
_cell.length_b   1.000
_cell.length_c   1.000
_cell.angle_alpha   90.00
_cell.angle_beta   90.00
_cell.angle_gamma   90.00
#
_symmetry.space_group_name_H-M   'P 1'
#
loop_
_entity.id
_entity.type
_entity.pdbx_description
1 polymer ?
#
loop_
_entity_poly.entity_id
_entity_poly.type
_entity_poly.pdbx_seq_one_letter_code
_entity_poly.pdbx_strand_id
1 'polypeptide(L)'
;MEDTYEFGRFFPYGTTDDTLNKYIEHHIVSLNSCVENELYSSAYSHLHLLYMAFIYIQLLRIAREKKKEFEYGWIGFPSQEQDFLKNPTSPFSFAPVNEKSVFRFFRLVGFNDADIGNIASLIRTRNDRLHASGRLHCATLEEFSGEVAQYVGRMKLVIKNQFDFLNEIYAGLIVTYDEDYEFTGDELESNFTDQYFFSDYELGEL
;
A
#
# COMPACT_ATOMS: atom_id res chain seq x y z
N MET A 1 -6.04 -17.22 11.59
CA MET A 1 -5.57 -16.28 12.62
C MET A 1 -4.10 -15.88 12.42
N GLU A 2 -3.19 -16.78 12.03
CA GLU A 2 -1.81 -16.39 11.68
C GLU A 2 -1.73 -15.39 10.51
N ASP A 3 -2.55 -15.57 9.47
CA ASP A 3 -2.52 -14.72 8.27
C ASP A 3 -2.95 -13.25 8.50
N THR A 4 -3.84 -12.97 9.47
CA THR A 4 -4.23 -11.59 9.81
C THR A 4 -3.14 -10.86 10.59
N TYR A 5 -2.33 -11.55 11.37
CA TYR A 5 -1.15 -11.00 12.04
C TYR A 5 -0.04 -10.65 11.01
N GLU A 6 0.12 -11.48 9.96
CA GLU A 6 1.08 -11.20 8.90
C GLU A 6 0.74 -9.92 8.14
N PHE A 7 -0.56 -9.59 8.00
CA PHE A 7 -1.02 -8.43 7.25
C PHE A 7 -0.53 -7.09 7.83
N GLY A 8 -0.47 -6.97 9.16
CA GLY A 8 0.04 -5.76 9.84
C GLY A 8 1.49 -5.43 9.48
N ARG A 9 2.33 -6.43 9.19
CA ARG A 9 3.75 -6.26 8.86
C ARG A 9 4.01 -5.49 7.56
N PHE A 10 3.00 -5.33 6.70
CA PHE A 10 3.10 -4.57 5.45
C PHE A 10 2.91 -3.06 5.65
N PHE A 11 2.67 -2.61 6.86
CA PHE A 11 2.46 -1.20 7.16
C PHE A 11 3.57 -0.66 8.07
N PRO A 12 3.95 0.62 7.87
CA PRO A 12 4.90 1.27 8.76
C PRO A 12 4.29 1.44 10.16
N TYR A 13 5.09 1.26 11.19
CA TYR A 13 4.70 1.51 12.56
C TYR A 13 5.23 2.86 13.04
N GLY A 14 4.37 3.63 13.74
CA GLY A 14 4.81 4.80 14.49
C GLY A 14 5.30 5.95 13.63
N THR A 15 4.75 6.11 12.42
CA THR A 15 5.11 7.25 11.56
C THR A 15 4.64 8.57 12.17
N THR A 16 5.23 9.69 11.74
CA THR A 16 4.76 11.05 12.10
C THR A 16 3.44 11.42 11.42
N ASP A 17 2.96 10.65 10.43
CA ASP A 17 1.62 10.83 9.83
C ASP A 17 0.53 10.20 10.71
N ASP A 18 0.06 11.00 11.66
CA ASP A 18 -1.03 10.63 12.59
C ASP A 18 -2.30 10.15 11.88
N THR A 19 -2.60 10.69 10.68
CA THR A 19 -3.77 10.30 9.90
C THR A 19 -3.60 8.90 9.35
N LEU A 20 -2.43 8.58 8.83
CA LEU A 20 -2.10 7.24 8.33
C LEU A 20 -2.12 6.22 9.46
N ASN A 21 -1.46 6.51 10.59
CA ASN A 21 -1.41 5.63 11.74
C ASN A 21 -2.82 5.28 12.25
N LYS A 22 -3.67 6.29 12.50
CA LYS A 22 -5.05 6.11 12.95
C LYS A 22 -5.92 5.34 11.95
N TYR A 23 -5.70 5.57 10.65
CA TYR A 23 -6.43 4.86 9.60
C TYR A 23 -6.08 3.37 9.59
N ILE A 24 -4.78 3.06 9.60
CA ILE A 24 -4.29 1.67 9.59
C ILE A 24 -4.77 0.94 10.87
N GLU A 25 -4.55 1.53 12.04
CA GLU A 25 -4.97 0.97 13.32
C GLU A 25 -6.48 0.70 13.35
N HIS A 26 -7.29 1.68 12.95
CA HIS A 26 -8.75 1.54 12.90
C HIS A 26 -9.18 0.36 12.03
N HIS A 27 -8.59 0.22 10.84
CA HIS A 27 -8.99 -0.84 9.93
C HIS A 27 -8.44 -2.22 10.35
N ILE A 28 -7.27 -2.30 10.97
CA ILE A 28 -6.76 -3.56 11.54
C ILE A 28 -7.65 -4.02 12.70
N VAL A 29 -7.98 -3.12 13.64
CA VAL A 29 -8.86 -3.44 14.78
C VAL A 29 -10.25 -3.86 14.29
N SER A 30 -10.83 -3.13 13.33
CA SER A 30 -12.14 -3.44 12.76
C SER A 30 -12.13 -4.77 12.00
N LEU A 31 -11.08 -5.05 11.24
CA LEU A 31 -10.88 -6.32 10.53
C LEU A 31 -10.91 -7.49 11.52
N ASN A 32 -10.10 -7.42 12.58
CA ASN A 32 -10.00 -8.46 13.60
C ASN A 32 -11.35 -8.66 14.31
N SER A 33 -12.00 -7.55 14.72
CA SER A 33 -13.32 -7.62 15.35
C SER A 33 -14.38 -8.25 14.44
N CYS A 34 -14.36 -7.94 13.15
CA CYS A 34 -15.27 -8.58 12.19
C CYS A 34 -15.00 -10.08 12.05
N VAL A 35 -13.74 -10.50 12.04
CA VAL A 35 -13.37 -11.93 11.96
C VAL A 35 -13.79 -12.68 13.23
N GLU A 36 -13.55 -12.11 14.41
CA GLU A 36 -13.95 -12.68 15.71
C GLU A 36 -15.47 -12.88 15.84
N ASN A 37 -16.24 -12.00 15.19
CA ASN A 37 -17.71 -12.07 15.18
C ASN A 37 -18.29 -12.75 13.91
N GLU A 38 -17.46 -13.44 13.12
CA GLU A 38 -17.85 -14.17 11.91
C GLU A 38 -18.51 -13.25 10.83
N LEU A 39 -18.20 -11.95 10.85
CA LEU A 39 -18.70 -10.96 9.90
C LEU A 39 -17.76 -10.83 8.69
N TYR A 40 -17.48 -11.94 8.01
CA TYR A 40 -16.44 -12.03 6.98
C TYR A 40 -16.64 -11.07 5.78
N SER A 41 -17.88 -10.83 5.38
CA SER A 41 -18.17 -9.84 4.32
C SER A 41 -17.78 -8.41 4.72
N SER A 42 -17.94 -8.05 6.00
CA SER A 42 -17.48 -6.77 6.53
C SER A 42 -15.97 -6.74 6.68
N ALA A 43 -15.38 -7.84 7.17
CA ALA A 43 -13.93 -8.02 7.27
C ALA A 43 -13.26 -7.81 5.90
N TYR A 44 -13.85 -8.35 4.81
CA TYR A 44 -13.36 -8.15 3.45
C TYR A 44 -13.28 -6.67 3.03
N SER A 45 -14.22 -5.84 3.47
CA SER A 45 -14.19 -4.40 3.18
C SER A 45 -12.98 -3.72 3.84
N HIS A 46 -12.70 -4.05 5.11
CA HIS A 46 -11.53 -3.52 5.82
C HIS A 46 -10.21 -4.02 5.21
N LEU A 47 -10.16 -5.29 4.81
CA LEU A 47 -9.01 -5.87 4.10
C LEU A 47 -8.70 -5.11 2.82
N HIS A 48 -9.73 -4.77 2.02
CA HIS A 48 -9.54 -4.00 0.79
C HIS A 48 -9.06 -2.57 1.05
N LEU A 49 -9.60 -1.88 2.07
CA LEU A 49 -9.19 -0.53 2.43
C LEU A 49 -7.74 -0.48 2.90
N LEU A 50 -7.28 -1.48 3.65
CA LEU A 50 -5.88 -1.64 4.02
C LEU A 50 -5.00 -1.86 2.78
N TYR A 51 -5.42 -2.74 1.85
CA TYR A 51 -4.69 -2.92 0.60
C TYR A 51 -4.51 -1.61 -0.19
N MET A 52 -5.58 -0.81 -0.30
CA MET A 52 -5.48 0.48 -0.99
C MET A 52 -4.56 1.46 -0.25
N ALA A 53 -4.57 1.48 1.09
CA ALA A 53 -3.61 2.26 1.87
C ALA A 53 -2.15 1.83 1.58
N PHE A 54 -1.88 0.53 1.53
CA PHE A 54 -0.58 0.00 1.12
C PHE A 54 -0.19 0.48 -0.29
N ILE A 55 -1.08 0.38 -1.27
CA ILE A 55 -0.84 0.87 -2.64
C ILE A 55 -0.54 2.37 -2.65
N TYR A 56 -1.28 3.18 -1.89
CA TYR A 56 -1.06 4.62 -1.82
C TYR A 56 0.29 5.00 -1.18
N ILE A 57 0.77 4.23 -0.22
CA ILE A 57 2.13 4.38 0.33
C ILE A 57 3.18 4.18 -0.78
N GLN A 58 3.05 3.09 -1.55
CA GLN A 58 3.97 2.82 -2.65
C GLN A 58 3.95 3.95 -3.70
N LEU A 59 2.75 4.44 -4.05
CA LEU A 59 2.58 5.54 -5.01
C LEU A 59 3.21 6.84 -4.51
N LEU A 60 3.13 7.13 -3.22
CA LEU A 60 3.75 8.32 -2.65
C LEU A 60 5.28 8.28 -2.78
N ARG A 61 5.90 7.11 -2.55
CA ARG A 61 7.33 6.90 -2.78
C ARG A 61 7.70 7.14 -4.25
N ILE A 62 6.94 6.54 -5.17
CA ILE A 62 7.15 6.72 -6.62
C ILE A 62 7.04 8.21 -7.00
N ALA A 63 6.03 8.93 -6.47
CA ALA A 63 5.84 10.34 -6.76
C ALA A 63 7.00 11.22 -6.23
N ARG A 64 7.60 10.84 -5.10
CA ARG A 64 8.74 11.56 -4.52
C ARG A 64 10.04 11.30 -5.29
N GLU A 65 10.35 10.04 -5.55
CA GLU A 65 11.63 9.62 -6.12
C GLU A 65 11.68 9.73 -7.65
N LYS A 66 10.57 9.50 -8.34
CA LYS A 66 10.48 9.60 -9.81
C LYS A 66 9.67 10.84 -10.22
N LYS A 67 9.92 11.98 -9.55
CA LYS A 67 9.11 13.21 -9.66
C LYS A 67 8.84 13.64 -11.10
N LYS A 68 9.87 13.68 -11.96
CA LYS A 68 9.73 14.12 -13.36
C LYS A 68 8.86 13.16 -14.16
N GLU A 69 9.13 11.87 -14.06
CA GLU A 69 8.40 10.81 -14.75
C GLU A 69 6.95 10.75 -14.26
N PHE A 70 6.74 10.94 -12.96
CA PHE A 70 5.44 11.02 -12.35
C PHE A 70 4.63 12.21 -12.88
N GLU A 71 5.26 13.38 -13.03
CA GLU A 71 4.64 14.59 -13.64
C GLU A 71 4.18 14.31 -15.08
N TYR A 72 4.96 13.60 -15.89
CA TYR A 72 4.53 13.20 -17.22
C TYR A 72 3.41 12.15 -17.19
N GLY A 73 3.41 11.27 -16.19
CA GLY A 73 2.44 10.19 -16.05
C GLY A 73 1.02 10.69 -15.79
N TRP A 74 0.83 11.75 -15.01
CA TRP A 74 -0.51 12.23 -14.68
C TRP A 74 -1.16 13.12 -15.74
N ILE A 75 -0.42 13.60 -16.76
CA ILE A 75 -0.97 14.39 -17.87
C ILE A 75 -2.14 13.67 -18.58
N GLY A 76 -2.13 12.34 -18.62
CA GLY A 76 -3.20 11.53 -19.20
C GLY A 76 -4.43 11.33 -18.32
N PHE A 77 -4.48 11.91 -17.13
CA PHE A 77 -5.64 11.83 -16.22
C PHE A 77 -6.63 12.97 -16.49
N PRO A 78 -7.93 12.80 -16.11
CA PRO A 78 -8.88 13.90 -16.12
C PRO A 78 -8.39 15.10 -15.32
N SER A 79 -8.68 16.33 -15.77
CA SER A 79 -8.18 17.56 -15.14
C SER A 79 -8.51 17.65 -13.63
N GLN A 80 -9.67 17.14 -13.23
CA GLN A 80 -10.08 17.11 -11.83
C GLN A 80 -9.22 16.18 -10.97
N GLU A 81 -8.72 15.08 -11.55
CA GLU A 81 -7.82 14.13 -10.87
C GLU A 81 -6.38 14.65 -10.85
N GLN A 82 -5.97 15.42 -11.86
CA GLN A 82 -4.62 15.98 -11.94
C GLN A 82 -4.28 16.87 -10.74
N ASP A 83 -5.27 17.61 -10.20
CA ASP A 83 -5.03 18.51 -9.07
C ASP A 83 -4.60 17.76 -7.81
N PHE A 84 -5.05 16.52 -7.61
CA PHE A 84 -4.62 15.65 -6.52
C PHE A 84 -3.24 15.03 -6.76
N LEU A 85 -2.85 14.88 -8.03
CA LEU A 85 -1.59 14.23 -8.42
C LEU A 85 -0.40 15.19 -8.51
N LYS A 86 -0.63 16.50 -8.61
CA LYS A 86 0.44 17.51 -8.79
C LYS A 86 1.42 17.57 -7.63
N ASN A 87 0.94 17.50 -6.38
CA ASN A 87 1.76 17.57 -5.18
C ASN A 87 1.19 16.64 -4.09
N PRO A 88 1.33 15.33 -4.21
CA PRO A 88 0.87 14.43 -3.19
C PRO A 88 1.73 14.57 -1.92
N THR A 89 1.11 14.95 -0.81
CA THR A 89 1.79 15.16 0.48
C THR A 89 1.60 13.99 1.44
N SER A 90 0.57 13.19 1.24
CA SER A 90 0.30 11.98 2.03
C SER A 90 -0.17 10.84 1.12
N PRO A 91 -0.15 9.58 1.60
CA PRO A 91 -0.71 8.46 0.85
C PRO A 91 -2.15 8.70 0.40
N PHE A 92 -2.97 9.37 1.22
CA PHE A 92 -4.38 9.63 0.91
C PHE A 92 -4.61 10.71 -0.14
N SER A 93 -3.57 11.41 -0.61
CA SER A 93 -3.67 12.28 -1.78
C SER A 93 -4.16 11.55 -3.03
N PHE A 94 -3.99 10.24 -3.10
CA PHE A 94 -4.44 9.40 -4.22
C PHE A 94 -5.89 8.90 -4.07
N ALA A 95 -6.51 9.01 -2.90
CA ALA A 95 -7.85 8.49 -2.64
C ALA A 95 -8.96 9.07 -3.55
N PRO A 96 -8.92 10.38 -3.97
CA PRO A 96 -9.91 10.93 -4.88
C PRO A 96 -9.72 10.52 -6.34
N VAL A 97 -8.58 9.90 -6.68
CA VAL A 97 -8.25 9.48 -8.05
C VAL A 97 -8.85 8.11 -8.32
N ASN A 98 -9.24 7.86 -9.58
CA ASN A 98 -9.78 6.56 -9.95
C ASN A 98 -8.80 5.42 -9.60
N GLU A 99 -9.23 4.50 -8.75
CA GLU A 99 -8.42 3.40 -8.22
C GLU A 99 -7.71 2.57 -9.30
N LYS A 100 -8.34 2.31 -10.45
CA LYS A 100 -7.69 1.57 -11.54
C LYS A 100 -6.62 2.38 -12.25
N SER A 101 -6.80 3.70 -12.28
CA SER A 101 -5.90 4.59 -13.02
C SER A 101 -4.58 4.79 -12.28
N VAL A 102 -4.58 4.83 -10.95
CA VAL A 102 -3.35 5.06 -10.15
C VAL A 102 -2.32 3.94 -10.30
N PHE A 103 -2.74 2.71 -10.57
CA PHE A 103 -1.81 1.59 -10.77
C PHE A 103 -0.87 1.77 -11.97
N ARG A 104 -1.19 2.67 -12.92
CA ARG A 104 -0.31 2.97 -14.07
C ARG A 104 1.05 3.50 -13.65
N PHE A 105 1.13 4.17 -12.51
CA PHE A 105 2.39 4.72 -12.01
C PHE A 105 3.42 3.64 -11.63
N PHE A 106 3.00 2.42 -11.35
CA PHE A 106 3.93 1.30 -11.12
C PHE A 106 4.83 0.99 -12.33
N ARG A 107 4.46 1.43 -13.54
CA ARG A 107 5.35 1.37 -14.71
C ARG A 107 6.65 2.13 -14.51
N LEU A 108 6.65 3.18 -13.71
CA LEU A 108 7.82 4.01 -13.43
C LEU A 108 8.89 3.25 -12.61
N VAL A 109 8.50 2.13 -12.01
CA VAL A 109 9.38 1.26 -11.22
C VAL A 109 9.43 -0.17 -11.77
N GLY A 110 9.23 -0.32 -13.07
CA GLY A 110 9.52 -1.56 -13.81
C GLY A 110 8.35 -2.54 -13.98
N PHE A 111 7.13 -2.21 -13.53
CA PHE A 111 5.99 -3.12 -13.74
C PHE A 111 5.55 -3.13 -15.21
N ASN A 112 5.32 -4.32 -15.73
CA ASN A 112 4.68 -4.51 -17.03
C ASN A 112 3.15 -4.54 -16.93
N ASP A 113 2.44 -4.61 -18.06
CA ASP A 113 0.97 -4.58 -18.11
C ASP A 113 0.33 -5.79 -17.40
N ALA A 114 0.96 -6.95 -17.43
CA ALA A 114 0.46 -8.15 -16.76
C ALA A 114 0.56 -7.99 -15.23
N ASP A 115 1.67 -7.45 -14.73
CA ASP A 115 1.85 -7.17 -13.30
C ASP A 115 0.82 -6.15 -12.81
N ILE A 116 0.65 -5.04 -13.54
CA ILE A 116 -0.36 -4.03 -13.22
C ILE A 116 -1.77 -4.63 -13.24
N GLY A 117 -2.09 -5.45 -14.26
CA GLY A 117 -3.35 -6.16 -14.33
C GLY A 117 -3.58 -7.06 -13.13
N ASN A 118 -2.54 -7.75 -12.67
CA ASN A 118 -2.58 -8.63 -11.51
C ASN A 118 -2.88 -7.86 -10.22
N ILE A 119 -2.13 -6.79 -9.92
CA ILE A 119 -2.34 -6.02 -8.67
C ILE A 119 -3.66 -5.25 -8.69
N ALA A 120 -4.09 -4.74 -9.85
CA ALA A 120 -5.37 -4.05 -10.00
C ALA A 120 -6.59 -4.97 -10.05
N SER A 121 -6.41 -6.28 -10.21
CA SER A 121 -7.53 -7.25 -10.32
C SER A 121 -8.43 -7.27 -9.08
N LEU A 122 -7.85 -7.02 -7.90
CA LEU A 122 -8.58 -7.00 -6.63
C LEU A 122 -9.65 -5.89 -6.57
N ILE A 123 -9.45 -4.76 -7.28
CA ILE A 123 -10.47 -3.70 -7.37
C ILE A 123 -11.71 -4.21 -8.10
N ARG A 124 -11.53 -4.93 -9.22
CA ARG A 124 -12.66 -5.50 -9.96
C ARG A 124 -13.41 -6.50 -9.09
N THR A 125 -12.68 -7.40 -8.44
CA THR A 125 -13.25 -8.40 -7.55
C THR A 125 -14.03 -7.72 -6.41
N ARG A 126 -13.49 -6.67 -5.80
CA ARG A 126 -14.18 -5.91 -4.75
C ARG A 126 -15.45 -5.25 -5.29
N ASN A 127 -15.39 -4.60 -6.44
CA ASN A 127 -16.56 -3.98 -7.03
C ASN A 127 -17.68 -5.00 -7.28
N ASP A 128 -17.34 -6.14 -7.86
CA ASP A 128 -18.32 -7.22 -8.14
C ASP A 128 -18.96 -7.77 -6.86
N ARG A 129 -18.23 -7.76 -5.74
CA ARG A 129 -18.68 -8.29 -4.45
C ARG A 129 -19.47 -7.30 -3.60
N LEU A 130 -19.10 -6.04 -3.61
CA LEU A 130 -19.77 -5.00 -2.82
C LEU A 130 -21.01 -4.42 -3.52
N HIS A 131 -21.27 -4.77 -4.78
CA HIS A 131 -22.53 -4.41 -5.42
C HIS A 131 -23.70 -5.23 -4.84
N ALA A 132 -24.85 -4.61 -4.73
CA ALA A 132 -26.09 -5.23 -4.28
C ALA A 132 -26.62 -6.27 -5.31
N SER A 133 -25.84 -7.34 -5.49
CA SER A 133 -26.13 -8.43 -6.43
C SER A 133 -27.07 -9.51 -5.87
N GLY A 134 -27.44 -9.41 -4.59
CA GLY A 134 -28.17 -10.44 -3.86
C GLY A 134 -27.32 -11.68 -3.52
N ARG A 135 -26.03 -11.67 -3.80
CA ARG A 135 -25.10 -12.76 -3.45
C ARG A 135 -24.32 -12.40 -2.19
N LEU A 136 -24.20 -13.34 -1.27
CA LEU A 136 -23.27 -13.23 -0.15
C LEU A 136 -21.88 -13.65 -0.65
N HIS A 137 -20.90 -12.81 -0.38
CA HIS A 137 -19.49 -13.09 -0.65
C HIS A 137 -18.74 -13.16 0.67
N CYS A 138 -17.73 -14.03 0.75
CA CYS A 138 -17.00 -14.30 1.99
C CYS A 138 -17.97 -14.68 3.13
N ALA A 139 -18.81 -15.68 2.89
CA ALA A 139 -19.78 -16.12 3.88
C ALA A 139 -19.15 -17.04 4.95
N THR A 140 -17.97 -17.61 4.67
CA THR A 140 -17.27 -18.55 5.54
C THR A 140 -15.85 -18.09 5.84
N LEU A 141 -15.26 -18.60 6.94
CA LEU A 141 -13.86 -18.38 7.29
C LEU A 141 -12.91 -18.86 6.19
N GLU A 142 -13.21 -19.99 5.55
CA GLU A 142 -12.38 -20.56 4.48
C GLU A 142 -12.34 -19.63 3.27
N GLU A 143 -13.49 -19.11 2.83
CA GLU A 143 -13.55 -18.13 1.74
C GLU A 143 -12.80 -16.85 2.09
N PHE A 144 -12.95 -16.35 3.31
CA PHE A 144 -12.26 -15.15 3.78
C PHE A 144 -10.75 -15.36 3.85
N SER A 145 -10.28 -16.49 4.39
CA SER A 145 -8.84 -16.83 4.44
C SER A 145 -8.23 -16.92 3.03
N GLY A 146 -8.97 -17.44 2.06
CA GLY A 146 -8.56 -17.44 0.66
C GLY A 146 -8.38 -16.02 0.11
N GLU A 147 -9.25 -15.07 0.51
CA GLU A 147 -9.10 -13.67 0.12
C GLU A 147 -7.88 -13.02 0.78
N VAL A 148 -7.68 -13.24 2.09
CA VAL A 148 -6.49 -12.73 2.81
C VAL A 148 -5.22 -13.20 2.11
N ALA A 149 -5.12 -14.48 1.77
CA ALA A 149 -3.97 -15.03 1.05
C ALA A 149 -3.75 -14.37 -0.32
N GLN A 150 -4.83 -14.04 -1.05
CA GLN A 150 -4.72 -13.31 -2.32
C GLN A 150 -4.18 -11.88 -2.12
N TYR A 151 -4.71 -11.15 -1.13
CA TYR A 151 -4.24 -9.78 -0.83
C TYR A 151 -2.78 -9.77 -0.39
N VAL A 152 -2.39 -10.64 0.54
CA VAL A 152 -0.99 -10.81 0.97
C VAL A 152 -0.09 -11.16 -0.22
N GLY A 153 -0.50 -12.10 -1.06
CA GLY A 153 0.24 -12.47 -2.27
C GLY A 153 0.44 -11.29 -3.23
N ARG A 154 -0.55 -10.39 -3.37
CA ARG A 154 -0.41 -9.18 -4.20
C ARG A 154 0.51 -8.15 -3.57
N MET A 155 0.47 -7.96 -2.25
CA MET A 155 1.38 -7.05 -1.55
C MET A 155 2.84 -7.54 -1.67
N LYS A 156 3.09 -8.83 -1.45
CA LYS A 156 4.41 -9.46 -1.67
C LYS A 156 4.89 -9.30 -3.12
N LEU A 157 4.00 -9.47 -4.10
CA LEU A 157 4.33 -9.26 -5.52
C LEU A 157 4.70 -7.80 -5.81
N VAL A 158 4.00 -6.84 -5.21
CA VAL A 158 4.33 -5.40 -5.36
C VAL A 158 5.72 -5.13 -4.83
N ILE A 159 6.05 -5.57 -3.62
CA ILE A 159 7.37 -5.37 -3.01
C ILE A 159 8.46 -6.03 -3.84
N LYS A 160 8.26 -7.29 -4.24
CA LYS A 160 9.20 -8.03 -5.07
C LYS A 160 9.51 -7.35 -6.40
N ASN A 161 8.47 -6.87 -7.11
CA ASN A 161 8.65 -6.29 -8.44
C ASN A 161 9.26 -4.87 -8.40
N GLN A 162 9.22 -4.20 -7.26
CA GLN A 162 9.87 -2.90 -7.05
C GLN A 162 11.13 -2.99 -6.15
N PHE A 163 11.67 -4.19 -5.97
CA PHE A 163 12.82 -4.43 -5.08
C PHE A 163 14.00 -3.50 -5.39
N ASP A 164 14.40 -3.40 -6.68
CA ASP A 164 15.52 -2.55 -7.08
C ASP A 164 15.25 -1.07 -6.75
N PHE A 165 14.02 -0.61 -6.97
CA PHE A 165 13.60 0.75 -6.63
C PHE A 165 13.64 1.01 -5.11
N LEU A 166 13.15 0.06 -4.30
CA LEU A 166 13.21 0.18 -2.84
C LEU A 166 14.65 0.15 -2.32
N ASN A 167 15.48 -0.71 -2.92
CA ASN A 167 16.89 -0.82 -2.58
C ASN A 167 17.69 0.45 -2.97
N GLU A 168 17.35 1.11 -4.09
CA GLU A 168 17.92 2.42 -4.43
C GLU A 168 17.60 3.47 -3.36
N ILE A 169 16.36 3.53 -2.86
CA ILE A 169 15.97 4.45 -1.78
C ILE A 169 16.74 4.11 -0.50
N TYR A 170 16.76 2.84 -0.11
CA TYR A 170 17.43 2.35 1.08
C TYR A 170 18.93 2.68 1.05
N ALA A 171 19.61 2.35 -0.04
CA ALA A 171 21.03 2.64 -0.23
C ALA A 171 21.30 4.16 -0.23
N GLY A 172 20.46 4.95 -0.88
CA GLY A 172 20.54 6.41 -0.90
C GLY A 172 20.45 7.01 0.51
N LEU A 173 19.55 6.51 1.35
CA LEU A 173 19.45 6.93 2.75
C LEU A 173 20.72 6.62 3.54
N ILE A 174 21.25 5.42 3.40
CA ILE A 174 22.48 5.03 4.11
C ILE A 174 23.68 5.88 3.66
N VAL A 175 23.83 6.15 2.36
CA VAL A 175 24.96 6.91 1.81
C VAL A 175 24.90 8.40 2.14
N THR A 176 23.71 8.97 2.38
CA THR A 176 23.58 10.38 2.79
C THR A 176 24.10 10.66 4.20
N TYR A 177 24.36 9.62 4.96
CA TYR A 177 24.96 9.77 6.28
C TYR A 177 26.48 9.66 6.15
N ASP A 178 27.16 10.77 6.37
CA ASP A 178 28.61 10.88 6.33
C ASP A 178 29.24 9.94 7.36
N GLU A 179 30.42 9.40 7.05
CA GLU A 179 31.18 8.49 7.93
C GLU A 179 31.50 9.07 9.32
N ASP A 180 31.35 10.40 9.48
CA ASP A 180 31.57 11.12 10.73
C ASP A 180 30.30 11.22 11.64
N TYR A 181 29.14 10.70 11.21
CA TYR A 181 27.91 10.77 11.96
C TYR A 181 27.67 9.47 12.76
N GLU A 182 27.79 9.53 14.08
CA GLU A 182 27.37 8.44 14.96
C GLU A 182 25.84 8.33 14.97
N PHE A 183 25.30 7.34 14.27
CA PHE A 183 23.88 7.03 14.30
C PHE A 183 23.42 6.53 15.65
N THR A 184 22.31 7.05 16.11
CA THR A 184 21.45 6.30 17.00
C THR A 184 20.51 5.46 16.11
N GLY A 185 20.26 4.19 16.49
CA GLY A 185 19.32 3.32 15.77
C GLY A 185 17.96 3.97 15.58
N ASP A 186 17.53 4.80 16.52
CA ASP A 186 16.26 5.55 16.50
C ASP A 186 16.20 6.60 15.38
N GLU A 187 17.30 7.27 15.04
CA GLU A 187 17.33 8.24 13.93
C GLU A 187 17.24 7.56 12.58
N LEU A 188 17.86 6.39 12.43
CA LEU A 188 17.78 5.61 11.20
C LEU A 188 16.35 5.10 10.98
N GLU A 189 15.75 4.51 12.02
CA GLU A 189 14.38 4.01 12.00
C GLU A 189 13.37 5.12 11.68
N SER A 190 13.53 6.31 12.29
CA SER A 190 12.68 7.47 12.03
C SER A 190 12.76 7.90 10.56
N ASN A 191 13.93 7.96 9.96
CA ASN A 191 14.07 8.34 8.55
C ASN A 191 13.42 7.33 7.60
N PHE A 192 13.58 6.03 7.85
CA PHE A 192 12.93 5.00 7.04
C PHE A 192 11.41 4.99 7.19
N THR A 193 10.91 5.12 8.42
CA THR A 193 9.48 5.10 8.70
C THR A 193 8.79 6.41 8.35
N ASP A 194 9.37 7.56 8.70
CA ASP A 194 8.71 8.85 8.57
C ASP A 194 8.81 9.46 7.17
N GLN A 195 9.97 9.34 6.52
CA GLN A 195 10.13 9.86 5.17
C GLN A 195 9.56 8.95 4.09
N TYR A 196 9.82 7.64 4.23
CA TYR A 196 9.52 6.70 3.16
C TYR A 196 8.49 5.64 3.52
N PHE A 197 8.01 5.64 4.76
CA PHE A 197 6.96 4.71 5.23
C PHE A 197 7.33 3.23 5.04
N PHE A 198 8.61 2.87 5.20
CA PHE A 198 9.02 1.47 5.14
C PHE A 198 8.34 0.65 6.24
N SER A 199 7.88 -0.51 5.86
CA SER A 199 7.30 -1.50 6.76
C SER A 199 8.34 -2.53 7.20
N ASP A 200 8.06 -3.24 8.29
CA ASP A 200 8.91 -4.34 8.79
C ASP A 200 9.12 -5.42 7.72
N TYR A 201 8.08 -5.69 6.91
CA TYR A 201 8.20 -6.68 5.84
C TYR A 201 9.19 -6.22 4.77
N GLU A 202 9.11 -4.96 4.33
CA GLU A 202 10.01 -4.41 3.31
C GLU A 202 11.45 -4.36 3.80
N LEU A 203 11.68 -3.91 5.04
CA LEU A 203 13.02 -3.87 5.64
C LEU A 203 13.62 -5.28 5.83
N GLY A 204 12.79 -6.29 6.01
CA GLY A 204 13.24 -7.69 6.11
C GLY A 204 13.61 -8.31 4.76
N GLU A 205 13.16 -7.76 3.64
CA GLU A 205 13.47 -8.23 2.28
C GLU A 205 14.70 -7.51 1.68
N LEU A 206 15.01 -6.27 2.15
CA LEU A 206 16.17 -5.47 1.74
C LEU A 206 17.45 -5.88 2.47
#